data_821f40b81c083b53383ed0faef7fc03e
#
_entry.id   821f40b81c083b53383ed0faef7fc03e
#
_cell.length_a   1.000
_cell.length_b   1.000
_cell.length_c   1.000
_cell.angle_alpha   90.00
_cell.angle_beta   90.00
_cell.angle_gamma   90.00
#
_symmetry.space_group_name_H-M   'P 1'
#
loop_
_entity.id
_entity.type
_entity.pdbx_description
1 polymer ?
#
loop_
_entity_poly.entity_id
_entity_poly.type
_entity_poly.pdbx_seq_one_letter_code
_entity_poly.pdbx_strand_id
1 'polypeptide(L)'
;MIIASESIVMTATFREHLLKTFGFLTDAGFSLEIETYRPDVFGNYSAVFTAPDIQIRLVSDRSEVFVDIGLADGSWCDKEILLEQVGIPRTRHPLTKIGLWSGYREEVQARDLEQYLQILKTAASASRPT
;
A
#
# COMPACT_ATOMS: atom_id res chain seq x y z
N MET A 1 4.91 29.17 -11.11
CA MET A 1 4.98 29.45 -9.68
C MET A 1 3.77 28.92 -8.94
N ILE A 2 2.60 29.38 -9.34
CA ILE A 2 1.33 28.96 -8.74
C ILE A 2 1.14 27.45 -8.87
N ILE A 3 1.49 26.89 -10.02
CA ILE A 3 1.36 25.46 -10.28
C ILE A 3 2.17 24.62 -9.29
N ALA A 4 3.39 25.03 -8.99
CA ALA A 4 4.23 24.31 -8.03
C ALA A 4 3.62 24.35 -6.63
N SER A 5 3.06 25.50 -6.21
CA SER A 5 2.40 25.66 -4.93
C SER A 5 1.16 24.76 -4.82
N GLU A 6 0.36 24.70 -5.89
CA GLU A 6 -0.82 23.87 -5.94
C GLU A 6 -0.46 22.39 -5.82
N SER A 7 0.58 21.95 -6.54
CA SER A 7 1.06 20.57 -6.47
C SER A 7 1.52 20.20 -5.06
N ILE A 8 2.23 21.11 -4.39
CA ILE A 8 2.70 20.88 -3.02
C ILE A 8 1.51 20.76 -2.06
N VAL A 9 0.52 21.64 -2.19
CA VAL A 9 -0.66 21.60 -1.32
C VAL A 9 -1.45 20.31 -1.54
N MET A 10 -1.66 19.90 -2.79
CA MET A 10 -2.38 18.67 -3.11
C MET A 10 -1.63 17.46 -2.59
N THR A 11 -0.31 17.42 -2.73
CA THR A 11 0.52 16.34 -2.22
C THR A 11 0.42 16.24 -0.70
N ALA A 12 0.48 17.38 0.00
CA ALA A 12 0.38 17.40 1.46
C ALA A 12 -0.99 16.89 1.92
N THR A 13 -2.07 17.34 1.29
CA THR A 13 -3.42 16.92 1.64
C THR A 13 -3.61 15.42 1.40
N PHE A 14 -3.17 14.94 0.26
CA PHE A 14 -3.24 13.51 -0.08
C PHE A 14 -2.40 12.69 0.88
N ARG A 15 -1.18 13.14 1.15
CA ARG A 15 -0.26 12.50 2.07
C ARG A 15 -0.88 12.37 3.46
N GLU A 16 -1.46 13.45 3.98
CA GLU A 16 -2.09 13.45 5.29
C GLU A 16 -3.23 12.44 5.36
N HIS A 17 -4.05 12.40 4.33
CA HIS A 17 -5.17 11.47 4.26
C HIS A 17 -4.67 10.02 4.24
N LEU A 18 -3.69 9.73 3.40
CA LEU A 18 -3.12 8.39 3.28
C LEU A 18 -2.47 7.94 4.60
N LEU A 19 -1.69 8.82 5.21
CA LEU A 19 -1.03 8.52 6.48
C LEU A 19 -2.05 8.29 7.60
N LYS A 20 -3.17 8.99 7.56
CA LYS A 20 -4.24 8.75 8.52
C LYS A 20 -4.89 7.39 8.31
N THR A 21 -5.20 7.05 7.06
CA THR A 21 -5.83 5.77 6.71
C THR A 21 -4.93 4.59 7.09
N PHE A 22 -3.63 4.72 6.88
CA PHE A 22 -2.65 3.68 7.18
C PHE A 22 -1.90 3.93 8.48
N GLY A 23 -2.48 4.74 9.38
CA GLY A 23 -1.84 5.11 10.65
C GLY A 23 -1.54 3.93 11.57
N PHE A 24 -2.26 2.82 11.42
CA PHE A 24 -1.99 1.61 12.19
C PHE A 24 -0.57 1.07 11.95
N LEU A 25 0.06 1.41 10.83
CA LEU A 25 1.43 0.98 10.55
C LEU A 25 2.40 1.59 11.55
N THR A 26 2.23 2.87 11.89
CA THR A 26 3.07 3.52 12.89
C THR A 26 2.93 2.82 14.25
N ASP A 27 1.70 2.49 14.64
CA ASP A 27 1.44 1.79 15.89
C ASP A 27 2.03 0.37 15.87
N ALA A 28 2.16 -0.21 14.69
CA ALA A 28 2.75 -1.54 14.50
C ALA A 28 4.27 -1.52 14.39
N GLY A 29 4.91 -0.37 14.56
CA GLY A 29 6.36 -0.27 14.57
C GLY A 29 7.00 0.10 13.24
N PHE A 30 6.21 0.54 12.27
CA PHE A 30 6.74 0.97 10.98
C PHE A 30 7.14 2.44 10.99
N SER A 31 8.20 2.75 10.26
CA SER A 31 8.64 4.13 10.02
C SER A 31 8.49 4.44 8.53
N LEU A 32 7.99 5.63 8.23
CA LEU A 32 7.94 6.11 6.85
C LEU A 32 9.35 6.57 6.46
N GLU A 33 9.95 5.93 5.46
CA GLU A 33 11.33 6.23 5.07
C GLU A 33 11.46 6.92 3.72
N ILE A 34 10.67 6.51 2.74
CA ILE A 34 10.78 7.01 1.37
C ILE A 34 9.42 7.45 0.88
N GLU A 35 9.37 8.64 0.29
CA GLU A 35 8.17 9.14 -0.37
C GLU A 35 8.54 9.65 -1.74
N THR A 36 7.72 9.38 -2.74
CA THR A 36 7.90 9.87 -4.11
C THR A 36 6.57 10.35 -4.65
N TYR A 37 6.56 11.57 -5.18
CA TYR A 37 5.39 12.14 -5.82
C TYR A 37 5.71 12.51 -7.26
N ARG A 38 4.89 12.04 -8.19
CA ARG A 38 5.09 12.25 -9.64
C ARG A 38 3.89 12.99 -10.22
N PRO A 39 3.87 14.34 -10.15
CA PRO A 39 2.75 15.11 -10.71
C PRO A 39 2.67 14.98 -12.24
N ASP A 40 3.77 14.66 -12.89
CA ASP A 40 3.86 14.46 -14.34
C ASP A 40 3.28 13.11 -14.79
N VAL A 41 2.97 12.21 -13.84
CA VAL A 41 2.40 10.89 -14.12
C VAL A 41 1.11 10.75 -13.32
N PHE A 42 0.10 11.54 -13.69
CA PHE A 42 -1.23 11.53 -13.09
C PHE A 42 -1.23 11.75 -11.56
N GLY A 43 -0.22 12.45 -11.03
CA GLY A 43 -0.13 12.67 -9.60
C GLY A 43 0.15 11.41 -8.79
N ASN A 44 0.86 10.45 -9.37
CA ASN A 44 1.21 9.22 -8.67
C ASN A 44 2.04 9.52 -7.42
N TYR A 45 1.72 8.82 -6.36
CA TYR A 45 2.42 8.95 -5.08
C TYR A 45 2.79 7.56 -4.56
N SER A 46 3.99 7.43 -4.01
CA SER A 46 4.39 6.19 -3.35
C SER A 46 5.08 6.49 -2.02
N ALA A 47 4.95 5.56 -1.09
CA ALA A 47 5.56 5.66 0.23
C ALA A 47 6.03 4.28 0.67
N VAL A 48 7.25 4.21 1.21
CA VAL A 48 7.79 2.97 1.76
C VAL A 48 7.85 3.08 3.28
N PHE A 49 7.20 2.13 3.93
CA PHE A 49 7.20 1.99 5.38
C PHE A 49 8.09 0.81 5.75
N THR A 50 8.95 0.98 6.73
CA THR A 50 9.92 -0.04 7.12
C THR A 50 9.78 -0.39 8.59
N ALA A 51 9.75 -1.69 8.87
CA ALA A 51 9.88 -2.27 10.21
C ALA A 51 11.07 -3.23 10.16
N PRO A 52 11.57 -3.68 11.33
CA PRO A 52 12.77 -4.56 11.33
C PRO A 52 12.60 -5.85 10.52
N ASP A 53 11.39 -6.34 10.41
CA ASP A 53 11.12 -7.65 9.80
C ASP A 53 10.40 -7.57 8.44
N ILE A 54 9.96 -6.38 8.01
CA ILE A 54 9.18 -6.27 6.77
C ILE A 54 9.19 -4.83 6.26
N GLN A 55 9.08 -4.69 4.94
CA GLN A 55 8.84 -3.41 4.29
C GLN A 55 7.51 -3.45 3.56
N ILE A 56 6.80 -2.32 3.56
CA ILE A 56 5.52 -2.17 2.88
C ILE A 56 5.58 -0.92 2.02
N ARG A 57 5.18 -1.03 0.76
CA ARG A 57 5.10 0.11 -0.15
C ARG A 57 3.66 0.37 -0.52
N LEU A 58 3.24 1.61 -0.33
CA LEU A 58 1.94 2.08 -0.79
C LEU A 58 2.13 2.85 -2.09
N VAL A 59 1.35 2.52 -3.09
CA VAL A 59 1.39 3.23 -4.38
C VAL A 59 -0.02 3.69 -4.71
N SER A 60 -0.18 5.00 -4.87
CA SER A 60 -1.44 5.58 -5.31
C SER A 60 -1.34 5.95 -6.79
N ASP A 61 -2.26 5.44 -7.58
CA ASP A 61 -2.34 5.68 -9.01
C ASP A 61 -3.80 5.84 -9.40
N ARG A 62 -4.19 7.06 -9.80
CA ARG A 62 -5.54 7.34 -10.31
C ARG A 62 -6.65 6.86 -9.39
N SER A 63 -6.59 7.22 -8.13
CA SER A 63 -7.60 6.87 -7.12
C SER A 63 -7.57 5.42 -6.64
N GLU A 64 -6.67 4.61 -7.17
CA GLU A 64 -6.43 3.26 -6.66
C GLU A 64 -5.19 3.25 -5.79
N VAL A 65 -5.21 2.43 -4.74
CA VAL A 65 -4.06 2.26 -3.85
C VAL A 65 -3.63 0.80 -3.92
N PHE A 66 -2.36 0.61 -4.24
CA PHE A 66 -1.73 -0.71 -4.28
C PHE A 66 -0.82 -0.86 -3.09
N VAL A 67 -0.82 -2.04 -2.50
CA VAL A 67 0.05 -2.37 -1.37
C VAL A 67 1.00 -3.47 -1.80
N ASP A 68 2.30 -3.17 -1.79
CA ASP A 68 3.34 -4.14 -2.10
C ASP A 68 4.07 -4.52 -0.83
N ILE A 69 4.41 -5.80 -0.72
CA ILE A 69 5.14 -6.35 0.41
C ILE A 69 6.57 -6.64 -0.03
N GLY A 70 7.54 -6.16 0.73
CA GLY A 70 8.94 -6.45 0.48
C GLY A 70 9.29 -7.85 0.93
N LEU A 71 9.75 -8.68 -0.01
CA LEU A 71 10.13 -10.05 0.27
C LEU A 71 11.58 -10.12 0.76
N ALA A 72 11.93 -11.22 1.40
CA ALA A 72 13.27 -11.41 1.95
C ALA A 72 14.37 -11.39 0.90
N ASP A 73 14.04 -11.67 -0.37
CA ASP A 73 15.00 -11.62 -1.48
C ASP A 73 15.20 -10.22 -2.04
N GLY A 74 14.50 -9.22 -1.51
CA GLY A 74 14.60 -7.83 -1.94
C GLY A 74 13.61 -7.43 -3.02
N SER A 75 12.79 -8.35 -3.52
CA SER A 75 11.76 -8.04 -4.49
C SER A 75 10.49 -7.55 -3.82
N TRP A 76 9.58 -6.96 -4.61
CA TRP A 76 8.27 -6.54 -4.15
C TRP A 76 7.20 -7.47 -4.70
N CYS A 77 6.22 -7.78 -3.87
CA CYS A 77 5.10 -8.62 -4.26
C CYS A 77 3.79 -7.93 -3.89
N ASP A 78 2.85 -7.87 -4.83
CA ASP A 78 1.54 -7.31 -4.54
C ASP A 78 0.88 -8.08 -3.39
N LYS A 79 0.28 -7.36 -2.45
CA LYS A 79 -0.36 -7.93 -1.28
C LYS A 79 -1.39 -9.00 -1.66
N GLU A 80 -2.18 -8.75 -2.70
CA GLU A 80 -3.22 -9.68 -3.12
C GLU A 80 -2.62 -11.01 -3.57
N ILE A 81 -1.54 -10.95 -4.33
CA ILE A 81 -0.85 -12.15 -4.82
C ILE A 81 -0.29 -12.95 -3.65
N LEU A 82 0.33 -12.25 -2.69
CA LEU A 82 0.92 -12.92 -1.54
C LEU A 82 -0.16 -13.59 -0.67
N LEU A 83 -1.30 -12.94 -0.48
CA LEU A 83 -2.42 -13.52 0.27
C LEU A 83 -2.99 -14.74 -0.44
N GLU A 84 -3.11 -14.71 -1.76
CA GLU A 84 -3.56 -15.87 -2.54
C GLU A 84 -2.62 -17.06 -2.35
N GLN A 85 -1.32 -16.81 -2.33
CA GLN A 85 -0.32 -17.86 -2.15
C GLN A 85 -0.44 -18.57 -0.80
N VAL A 86 -0.95 -17.88 0.22
CA VAL A 86 -1.15 -18.49 1.56
C VAL A 86 -2.58 -18.93 1.79
N GLY A 87 -3.41 -18.96 0.72
CA GLY A 87 -4.75 -19.52 0.78
C GLY A 87 -5.85 -18.55 1.16
N ILE A 88 -5.58 -17.25 1.15
CA ILE A 88 -6.59 -16.24 1.44
C ILE A 88 -7.09 -15.66 0.13
N PRO A 89 -8.35 -15.92 -0.26
CA PRO A 89 -8.86 -15.46 -1.54
C PRO A 89 -9.05 -13.96 -1.59
N ARG A 90 -8.95 -13.42 -2.79
CA ARG A 90 -9.17 -12.00 -3.05
C ARG A 90 -10.60 -11.60 -2.69
N THR A 91 -10.73 -10.52 -1.95
CA THR A 91 -12.04 -10.00 -1.56
C THR A 91 -12.70 -9.29 -2.74
N ARG A 92 -13.94 -9.68 -3.05
CA ARG A 92 -14.74 -8.99 -4.06
C ARG A 92 -15.73 -8.08 -3.37
N HIS A 93 -15.85 -6.86 -3.87
CA HIS A 93 -16.73 -5.87 -3.29
C HIS A 93 -18.03 -5.76 -4.07
N PRO A 94 -19.18 -5.87 -3.38
CA PRO A 94 -20.48 -5.81 -4.05
C PRO A 94 -20.84 -4.42 -4.58
N LEU A 95 -20.03 -3.39 -4.28
CA LEU A 95 -20.28 -2.04 -4.75
C LEU A 95 -20.06 -1.86 -6.24
N THR A 96 -19.44 -2.84 -6.89
CA THR A 96 -19.26 -2.77 -8.33
C THR A 96 -20.52 -3.27 -9.01
N LYS A 97 -21.47 -2.38 -9.20
CA LYS A 97 -22.73 -2.69 -9.90
C LYS A 97 -22.51 -3.26 -11.29
N ILE A 98 -21.33 -3.06 -11.84
CA ILE A 98 -20.93 -3.55 -13.14
C ILE A 98 -20.04 -4.79 -13.03
N GLY A 99 -19.93 -5.37 -11.83
CA GLY A 99 -19.16 -6.59 -11.61
C GLY A 99 -17.67 -6.42 -11.54
N LEU A 100 -17.15 -5.20 -11.55
CA LEU A 100 -15.73 -4.95 -11.44
C LEU A 100 -15.28 -5.05 -9.98
N TRP A 101 -14.12 -5.67 -9.79
CA TRP A 101 -13.53 -5.76 -8.46
C TRP A 101 -12.92 -4.40 -8.07
N SER A 102 -13.26 -3.93 -6.88
CA SER A 102 -12.80 -2.64 -6.38
C SER A 102 -11.91 -2.77 -5.15
N GLY A 103 -11.16 -3.86 -5.04
CA GLY A 103 -10.30 -4.13 -3.91
C GLY A 103 -9.12 -3.17 -3.77
N TYR A 104 -8.82 -2.38 -4.80
CA TYR A 104 -7.73 -1.39 -4.74
C TYR A 104 -8.18 -0.03 -4.22
N ARG A 105 -9.36 0.06 -3.61
CA ARG A 105 -9.75 1.27 -2.90
C ARG A 105 -8.93 1.40 -1.62
N GLU A 106 -8.60 2.64 -1.26
CA GLU A 106 -7.73 2.92 -0.13
C GLU A 106 -8.19 2.26 1.17
N GLU A 107 -9.45 2.44 1.53
CA GLU A 107 -9.97 1.89 2.79
C GLU A 107 -10.01 0.37 2.82
N VAL A 108 -10.20 -0.25 1.66
CA VAL A 108 -10.19 -1.71 1.54
C VAL A 108 -8.78 -2.24 1.73
N GLN A 109 -7.81 -1.61 1.07
CA GLN A 109 -6.41 -2.00 1.17
C GLN A 109 -5.89 -1.84 2.61
N ALA A 110 -6.28 -0.74 3.28
CA ALA A 110 -5.87 -0.51 4.66
C ALA A 110 -6.45 -1.58 5.60
N ARG A 111 -7.73 -1.88 5.45
CA ARG A 111 -8.39 -2.88 6.27
C ARG A 111 -7.78 -4.26 6.10
N ASP A 112 -7.54 -4.66 4.85
CA ASP A 112 -6.96 -5.97 4.56
C ASP A 112 -5.53 -6.05 5.06
N LEU A 113 -4.75 -5.00 4.89
CA LEU A 113 -3.38 -4.97 5.37
C LEU A 113 -3.33 -5.10 6.89
N GLU A 114 -4.18 -4.37 7.60
CA GLU A 114 -4.23 -4.44 9.05
C GLU A 114 -4.65 -5.83 9.52
N GLN A 115 -5.67 -6.39 8.89
CA GLN A 115 -6.21 -7.70 9.26
C GLN A 115 -5.19 -8.82 9.06
N TYR A 116 -4.44 -8.78 7.96
CA TYR A 116 -3.54 -9.87 7.58
C TYR A 116 -2.07 -9.56 7.76
N LEU A 117 -1.75 -8.51 8.51
CA LEU A 117 -0.36 -8.05 8.64
C LEU A 117 0.59 -9.15 9.14
N GLN A 118 0.18 -9.91 10.14
CA GLN A 118 1.03 -10.97 10.70
C GLN A 118 1.26 -12.10 9.70
N ILE A 119 0.22 -12.47 8.97
CA ILE A 119 0.31 -13.50 7.93
C ILE A 119 1.25 -13.04 6.82
N LEU A 120 1.14 -11.77 6.42
CA LEU A 120 1.99 -11.19 5.38
C LEU A 120 3.46 -11.16 5.82
N LYS A 121 3.74 -10.83 7.07
CA LYS A 121 5.10 -10.87 7.62
C LYS A 121 5.70 -12.28 7.52
N THR A 122 4.94 -13.28 7.91
CA THR A 122 5.37 -14.66 7.86
C THR A 122 5.63 -15.10 6.42
N ALA A 123 4.71 -14.78 5.51
CA ALA A 123 4.86 -15.14 4.10
C ALA A 123 6.05 -14.45 3.45
N ALA A 124 6.29 -13.18 3.77
CA ALA A 124 7.43 -12.42 3.25
C ALA A 124 8.75 -13.04 3.70
N SER A 125 8.84 -13.46 4.94
CA SER A 125 10.04 -14.10 5.49
C SER A 125 10.28 -15.48 4.86
N ALA A 126 9.21 -16.21 4.59
CA ALA A 126 9.29 -17.55 3.98
C ALA A 126 9.75 -17.53 2.53
N SER A 127 9.70 -16.35 1.88
CA SER A 127 10.15 -16.18 0.49
C SER A 127 11.67 -16.12 0.36
N ARG A 128 12.40 -16.37 1.45
CA ARG A 128 13.85 -16.31 1.43
C ARG A 128 14.41 -17.45 0.58
N PRO A 129 15.32 -17.17 -0.36
CA PRO A 129 15.94 -18.23 -1.15
C PRO A 129 16.77 -19.15 -0.24
N THR A 130 16.61 -20.42 -0.47
CA THR A 130 17.34 -21.45 0.29
C THR A 130 18.71 -21.71 -0.33
#